data_4dba53fb75adb94a6f3af61ca6efc07d
#
_entry.id   4dba53fb75adb94a6f3af61ca6efc07d
#
_cell.length_a   1.000
_cell.length_b   1.000
_cell.length_c   1.000
_cell.angle_alpha   90.00
_cell.angle_beta   90.00
_cell.angle_gamma   90.00
#
_symmetry.space_group_name_H-M   'P 1'
#
loop_
_entity.id
_entity.type
_entity.pdbx_description
1 polymer ?
#
loop_
_entity_poly.entity_id
_entity_poly.type
_entity_poly.pdbx_seq_one_letter_code
_entity_poly.pdbx_strand_id
1 'polypeptide(L)'
;MAYTRDQAIETHKDYSETINNWEYYIRSYNGGYDYMIGQYLNRYNLELDNEFNQRLANTPCDNHCKNIIQIYSSFLFRVRPSRDFGSMQDEASLESFLKDADLEGNNLNSVVKQAQNYASIYGHCFMVLDKPNIQTETKAEELDQDIRPYVSIVTPENVLDWNYERMPNGKYELNYLKVREEVDRDGGTYMRIWYRDRIDTVYMPDREEPKLMDTVPNMIGKIPAVILYNSKSHKRGIGQSDLTDIADLQKSIYNEYSEMEQLIRLTNHPSLVKTPSVNASAGAGAVIEMPDELEPNLKPYLLQPSGQNLQAIMDSI
;
A
#
# COMPACT_ATOMS: atom_id res chain seq x y z
N MET A 1 10.73 -3.16 32.50
CA MET A 1 10.47 -4.62 32.29
C MET A 1 11.14 -4.98 30.98
N ALA A 2 11.74 -6.16 30.87
CA ALA A 2 12.29 -6.61 29.59
C ALA A 2 11.15 -7.21 28.76
N TYR A 3 11.07 -6.88 27.47
CA TYR A 3 10.14 -7.51 26.55
C TYR A 3 10.69 -8.86 26.10
N THR A 4 9.85 -9.88 26.03
CA THR A 4 10.20 -11.14 25.39
C THR A 4 10.00 -11.05 23.87
N ARG A 5 10.68 -11.92 23.10
CA ARG A 5 10.51 -11.96 21.65
C ARG A 5 9.07 -12.22 21.26
N ASP A 6 8.39 -13.12 21.95
CA ASP A 6 6.97 -13.42 21.68
C ASP A 6 6.09 -12.19 21.86
N GLN A 7 6.28 -11.41 22.93
CA GLN A 7 5.54 -10.15 23.15
C GLN A 7 5.85 -9.08 22.08
N ALA A 8 7.07 -9.04 21.57
CA ALA A 8 7.46 -8.10 20.53
C ALA A 8 6.84 -8.47 19.17
N ILE A 9 6.76 -9.77 18.84
CA ILE A 9 6.23 -10.28 17.57
C ILE A 9 4.70 -10.33 17.59
N GLU A 10 4.07 -10.48 18.76
CA GLU A 10 2.62 -10.59 18.89
C GLU A 10 1.90 -9.44 18.17
N THR A 11 0.90 -9.81 17.38
CA THR A 11 0.06 -8.87 16.64
C THR A 11 -1.41 -9.05 17.02
N HIS A 12 -2.20 -8.01 16.85
CA HIS A 12 -3.64 -8.10 17.05
C HIS A 12 -4.24 -9.14 16.09
N LYS A 13 -5.23 -9.91 16.56
CA LYS A 13 -5.87 -10.93 15.73
C LYS A 13 -6.41 -10.35 14.42
N ASP A 14 -7.09 -9.22 14.49
CA ASP A 14 -7.66 -8.58 13.31
C ASP A 14 -6.58 -8.05 12.34
N TYR A 15 -5.37 -7.70 12.85
CA TYR A 15 -4.22 -7.37 12.02
C TYR A 15 -3.82 -8.56 11.13
N SER A 16 -3.63 -9.72 11.75
CA SER A 16 -3.22 -10.93 11.03
C SER A 16 -4.24 -11.40 9.98
N GLU A 17 -5.53 -11.14 10.23
CA GLU A 17 -6.60 -11.45 9.29
C GLU A 17 -6.69 -10.47 8.10
N THR A 18 -6.18 -9.24 8.26
CA THR A 18 -6.45 -8.14 7.31
C THR A 18 -5.19 -7.67 6.56
N ILE A 19 -3.98 -7.96 7.07
CA ILE A 19 -2.72 -7.45 6.51
C ILE A 19 -2.56 -7.72 5.00
N ASN A 20 -2.92 -8.91 4.53
CA ASN A 20 -2.84 -9.26 3.11
C ASN A 20 -3.76 -8.39 2.24
N ASN A 21 -4.92 -7.98 2.76
CA ASN A 21 -5.83 -7.09 2.06
C ASN A 21 -5.24 -5.67 1.99
N TRP A 22 -4.64 -5.19 3.08
CA TRP A 22 -3.99 -3.88 3.07
C TRP A 22 -2.82 -3.82 2.09
N GLU A 23 -1.99 -4.86 2.04
CA GLU A 23 -0.91 -4.96 1.04
C GLU A 23 -1.47 -4.99 -0.39
N TYR A 24 -2.55 -5.69 -0.62
CA TYR A 24 -3.20 -5.73 -1.91
C TYR A 24 -3.73 -4.36 -2.34
N TYR A 25 -4.37 -3.64 -1.42
CA TYR A 25 -4.92 -2.31 -1.71
C TYR A 25 -3.82 -1.28 -2.00
N ILE A 26 -2.75 -1.24 -1.20
CA ILE A 26 -1.67 -0.29 -1.43
C ILE A 26 -0.93 -0.59 -2.74
N ARG A 27 -0.68 -1.86 -3.06
CA ARG A 27 -0.09 -2.25 -4.34
C ARG A 27 -0.99 -1.89 -5.51
N SER A 28 -2.30 -2.08 -5.36
CA SER A 28 -3.28 -1.68 -6.39
C SER A 28 -3.33 -0.16 -6.59
N TYR A 29 -3.17 0.61 -5.51
CA TYR A 29 -3.08 2.06 -5.58
C TYR A 29 -1.75 2.54 -6.19
N ASN A 30 -0.62 1.96 -5.81
CA ASN A 30 0.69 2.33 -6.35
C ASN A 30 0.81 1.97 -7.83
N GLY A 31 0.32 0.80 -8.23
CA GLY A 31 0.46 0.29 -9.60
C GLY A 31 1.90 -0.04 -9.98
N GLY A 32 2.17 -0.18 -11.27
CA GLY A 32 3.51 -0.37 -11.80
C GLY A 32 4.26 -1.56 -11.20
N TYR A 33 5.53 -1.34 -10.79
CA TYR A 33 6.38 -2.38 -10.25
C TYR A 33 5.85 -3.01 -8.95
N ASP A 34 5.28 -2.22 -8.05
CA ASP A 34 4.68 -2.71 -6.80
C ASP A 34 3.53 -3.68 -7.06
N TYR A 35 2.71 -3.38 -8.08
CA TYR A 35 1.62 -4.26 -8.47
C TYR A 35 2.12 -5.56 -9.11
N MET A 36 3.16 -5.46 -9.94
CA MET A 36 3.80 -6.61 -10.56
C MET A 36 4.39 -7.58 -9.52
N ILE A 37 5.05 -7.07 -8.47
CA ILE A 37 5.60 -7.89 -7.37
C ILE A 37 4.48 -8.68 -6.66
N GLY A 38 3.27 -8.14 -6.57
CA GLY A 38 2.11 -8.81 -5.99
C GLY A 38 1.66 -10.06 -6.76
N GLN A 39 2.19 -10.28 -7.98
CA GLN A 39 1.89 -11.43 -8.83
C GLN A 39 0.39 -11.66 -9.04
N TYR A 40 -0.35 -10.59 -9.31
CA TYR A 40 -1.80 -10.64 -9.53
C TYR A 40 -2.21 -11.15 -10.91
N LEU A 41 -1.21 -11.43 -11.77
CA LEU A 41 -1.42 -12.04 -13.06
C LEU A 41 -1.70 -13.54 -12.92
N ASN A 42 -2.77 -14.02 -13.55
CA ASN A 42 -3.10 -15.44 -13.56
C ASN A 42 -2.11 -16.20 -14.45
N ARG A 43 -1.56 -17.29 -13.93
CA ARG A 43 -0.70 -18.19 -14.69
C ARG A 43 -1.52 -19.27 -15.39
N TYR A 44 -1.19 -19.55 -16.65
CA TYR A 44 -1.82 -20.67 -17.39
C TYR A 44 -1.23 -22.01 -16.96
N ASN A 45 -2.05 -23.07 -16.99
CA ASN A 45 -1.67 -24.40 -16.47
C ASN A 45 -0.41 -25.00 -17.11
N LEU A 46 -0.14 -24.70 -18.37
CA LEU A 46 1.00 -25.26 -19.14
C LEU A 46 2.04 -24.19 -19.50
N GLU A 47 1.95 -23.02 -18.91
CA GLU A 47 2.85 -21.90 -19.18
C GLU A 47 4.23 -22.14 -18.55
N LEU A 48 5.29 -21.97 -19.34
CA LEU A 48 6.66 -22.06 -18.86
C LEU A 48 7.02 -20.83 -18.01
N ASP A 49 7.97 -20.98 -17.08
CA ASP A 49 8.37 -19.89 -16.18
C ASP A 49 8.89 -18.65 -16.92
N ASN A 50 9.65 -18.85 -17.99
CA ASN A 50 10.16 -17.75 -18.80
C ASN A 50 9.04 -17.02 -19.57
N GLU A 51 8.02 -17.72 -20.02
CA GLU A 51 6.87 -17.15 -20.71
C GLU A 51 6.01 -16.33 -19.75
N PHE A 52 5.73 -16.90 -18.56
CA PHE A 52 5.02 -16.19 -17.50
C PHE A 52 5.75 -14.90 -17.08
N ASN A 53 7.06 -14.98 -16.85
CA ASN A 53 7.86 -13.82 -16.46
C ASN A 53 7.89 -12.74 -17.56
N GLN A 54 7.96 -13.13 -18.84
CA GLN A 54 7.85 -12.18 -19.95
C GLN A 54 6.48 -11.53 -20.02
N ARG A 55 5.42 -12.30 -19.81
CA ARG A 55 4.05 -11.80 -19.78
C ARG A 55 3.85 -10.84 -18.61
N LEU A 56 4.32 -11.21 -17.42
CA LEU A 56 4.27 -10.36 -16.23
C LEU A 56 5.01 -9.02 -16.42
N ALA A 57 6.18 -9.05 -17.07
CA ALA A 57 6.98 -7.85 -17.33
C ALA A 57 6.37 -6.92 -18.39
N ASN A 58 5.59 -7.46 -19.33
CA ASN A 58 5.07 -6.71 -20.47
C ASN A 58 3.62 -6.28 -20.31
N THR A 59 2.84 -6.88 -19.38
CA THR A 59 1.43 -6.55 -19.18
C THR A 59 1.31 -5.15 -18.57
N PRO A 60 0.64 -4.19 -19.22
CA PRO A 60 0.43 -2.87 -18.65
C PRO A 60 -0.57 -2.93 -17.50
N CYS A 61 -0.35 -2.14 -16.46
CA CYS A 61 -1.31 -1.93 -15.38
C CYS A 61 -1.94 -0.56 -15.53
N ASP A 62 -3.19 -0.48 -15.95
CA ASP A 62 -3.96 0.76 -15.91
C ASP A 62 -4.47 0.99 -14.49
N ASN A 63 -4.05 2.10 -13.87
CA ASN A 63 -4.27 2.33 -12.46
C ASN A 63 -5.57 3.10 -12.18
N HIS A 64 -6.69 2.39 -12.20
CA HIS A 64 -8.00 2.94 -11.85
C HIS A 64 -8.13 3.24 -10.36
N CYS A 65 -7.55 2.42 -9.49
CA CYS A 65 -7.57 2.60 -8.03
C CYS A 65 -7.02 3.98 -7.63
N LYS A 66 -5.85 4.34 -8.17
CA LYS A 66 -5.22 5.65 -7.90
C LYS A 66 -6.07 6.80 -8.43
N ASN A 67 -6.56 6.67 -9.66
CA ASN A 67 -7.35 7.71 -10.30
C ASN A 67 -8.62 8.03 -9.52
N ILE A 68 -9.34 7.00 -9.06
CA ILE A 68 -10.58 7.16 -8.31
C ILE A 68 -10.30 7.87 -6.98
N ILE A 69 -9.32 7.40 -6.19
CA ILE A 69 -8.98 8.04 -4.90
C ILE A 69 -8.55 9.49 -5.09
N GLN A 70 -7.74 9.79 -6.12
CA GLN A 70 -7.30 11.16 -6.38
C GLN A 70 -8.45 12.09 -6.78
N ILE A 71 -9.42 11.59 -7.53
CA ILE A 71 -10.62 12.35 -7.88
C ILE A 71 -11.42 12.68 -6.61
N TYR A 72 -11.74 11.68 -5.77
CA TYR A 72 -12.46 11.91 -4.51
C TYR A 72 -11.72 12.86 -3.58
N SER A 73 -10.43 12.65 -3.39
CA SER A 73 -9.58 13.53 -2.58
C SER A 73 -9.60 14.98 -3.09
N SER A 74 -9.55 15.16 -4.41
CA SER A 74 -9.59 16.50 -5.04
C SER A 74 -10.91 17.21 -4.81
N PHE A 75 -12.03 16.48 -4.85
CA PHE A 75 -13.34 17.05 -4.53
C PHE A 75 -13.47 17.37 -3.04
N LEU A 76 -13.05 16.49 -2.16
CA LEU A 76 -13.15 16.66 -0.72
C LEU A 76 -12.35 17.87 -0.21
N PHE A 77 -11.14 18.06 -0.74
CA PHE A 77 -10.24 19.15 -0.35
C PHE A 77 -10.27 20.36 -1.30
N ARG A 78 -11.31 20.48 -2.11
CA ARG A 78 -11.47 21.60 -3.02
C ARG A 78 -11.59 22.94 -2.29
N VAL A 79 -12.26 22.95 -1.15
CA VAL A 79 -12.46 24.13 -0.32
C VAL A 79 -11.63 23.97 0.95
N ARG A 80 -10.92 25.02 1.35
CA ARG A 80 -10.17 25.01 2.62
C ARG A 80 -11.15 24.90 3.79
N PRO A 81 -10.93 23.97 4.73
CA PRO A 81 -11.77 23.87 5.91
C PRO A 81 -11.60 25.08 6.81
N SER A 82 -12.72 25.61 7.33
CA SER A 82 -12.70 26.57 8.41
C SER A 82 -12.55 25.86 9.74
N ARG A 83 -11.66 26.35 10.59
CA ARG A 83 -11.43 25.80 11.93
C ARG A 83 -11.53 26.92 12.95
N ASP A 84 -12.23 26.65 14.06
CA ASP A 84 -12.27 27.49 15.23
C ASP A 84 -11.51 26.76 16.35
N PHE A 85 -10.41 27.35 16.81
CA PHE A 85 -9.58 26.82 17.90
C PHE A 85 -9.91 27.48 19.25
N GLY A 86 -10.97 28.26 19.31
CA GLY A 86 -11.41 28.93 20.53
C GLY A 86 -10.30 29.82 21.11
N SER A 87 -10.02 29.67 22.41
CA SER A 87 -9.00 30.48 23.10
C SER A 87 -7.58 30.27 22.64
N MET A 88 -7.31 29.23 21.84
CA MET A 88 -5.97 28.94 21.33
C MET A 88 -5.69 29.63 19.98
N GLN A 89 -6.68 30.34 19.40
CA GLN A 89 -6.60 30.88 18.04
C GLN A 89 -5.38 31.78 17.79
N ASP A 90 -4.97 32.54 18.81
CA ASP A 90 -3.87 33.50 18.72
C ASP A 90 -2.55 33.00 19.32
N GLU A 91 -2.46 31.71 19.68
CA GLU A 91 -1.26 31.12 20.23
C GLU A 91 -0.17 30.88 19.13
N ALA A 92 1.02 31.42 19.33
CA ALA A 92 2.12 31.27 18.37
C ALA A 92 2.51 29.80 18.12
N SER A 93 2.40 28.95 19.13
CA SER A 93 2.65 27.50 19.01
C SER A 93 1.63 26.82 18.10
N LEU A 94 0.36 27.26 18.13
CA LEU A 94 -0.67 26.76 17.22
C LEU A 94 -0.40 27.22 15.78
N GLU A 95 -0.02 28.48 15.60
CA GLU A 95 0.29 29.01 14.27
C GLU A 95 1.44 28.23 13.61
N SER A 96 2.52 27.96 14.37
CA SER A 96 3.65 27.14 13.90
C SER A 96 3.22 25.71 13.54
N PHE A 97 2.42 25.09 14.39
CA PHE A 97 1.87 23.75 14.13
C PHE A 97 0.97 23.72 12.88
N LEU A 98 0.15 24.76 12.65
CA LEU A 98 -0.71 24.81 11.47
C LEU A 98 0.07 24.97 10.16
N LYS A 99 1.21 25.65 10.20
CA LYS A 99 2.10 25.87 9.04
C LYS A 99 2.92 24.65 8.69
N ASP A 100 3.37 23.92 9.68
CA ASP A 100 4.19 22.72 9.54
C ASP A 100 3.80 21.73 10.64
N ALA A 101 2.88 20.83 10.31
CA ALA A 101 2.24 19.94 11.28
C ALA A 101 3.00 18.64 11.51
N ASP A 102 3.89 18.25 10.61
CA ASP A 102 4.64 16.98 10.64
C ASP A 102 6.16 17.15 10.82
N LEU A 103 6.65 18.36 10.99
CA LEU A 103 8.08 18.72 11.00
C LEU A 103 8.81 18.46 9.66
N GLU A 104 8.06 18.21 8.58
CA GLU A 104 8.60 18.00 7.23
C GLU A 104 8.23 19.15 6.27
N GLY A 105 7.63 20.22 6.79
CA GLY A 105 7.19 21.39 6.03
C GLY A 105 5.76 21.30 5.51
N ASN A 106 4.99 20.28 5.89
CA ASN A 106 3.61 20.13 5.46
C ASN A 106 2.64 20.81 6.44
N ASN A 107 1.77 21.67 5.92
CA ASN A 107 0.73 22.27 6.74
C ASN A 107 -0.34 21.24 7.13
N LEU A 108 -1.11 21.55 8.20
CA LEU A 108 -2.13 20.63 8.71
C LEU A 108 -3.14 20.18 7.66
N ASN A 109 -3.50 21.01 6.68
CA ASN A 109 -4.43 20.61 5.62
C ASN A 109 -3.82 19.55 4.70
N SER A 110 -2.53 19.67 4.37
CA SER A 110 -1.81 18.69 3.57
C SER A 110 -1.69 17.36 4.30
N VAL A 111 -1.37 17.39 5.59
CA VAL A 111 -1.29 16.19 6.45
C VAL A 111 -2.65 15.50 6.54
N VAL A 112 -3.72 16.23 6.79
CA VAL A 112 -5.10 15.67 6.85
C VAL A 112 -5.53 15.12 5.49
N LYS A 113 -5.17 15.78 4.38
CA LYS A 113 -5.44 15.27 3.02
C LYS A 113 -4.70 13.94 2.77
N GLN A 114 -3.44 13.85 3.18
CA GLN A 114 -2.66 12.62 3.06
C GLN A 114 -3.25 11.51 3.94
N ALA A 115 -3.62 11.81 5.18
CA ALA A 115 -4.28 10.88 6.07
C ALA A 115 -5.61 10.35 5.48
N GLN A 116 -6.41 11.24 4.86
CA GLN A 116 -7.64 10.82 4.18
C GLN A 116 -7.36 9.90 2.99
N ASN A 117 -6.32 10.16 2.20
CA ASN A 117 -5.94 9.26 1.11
C ASN A 117 -5.57 7.87 1.65
N TYR A 118 -4.79 7.79 2.72
CA TYR A 118 -4.49 6.51 3.36
C TYR A 118 -5.73 5.85 3.95
N ALA A 119 -6.63 6.63 4.55
CA ALA A 119 -7.90 6.08 5.04
C ALA A 119 -8.75 5.50 3.91
N SER A 120 -8.80 6.15 2.73
CA SER A 120 -9.50 5.61 1.55
C SER A 120 -8.85 4.32 1.04
N ILE A 121 -7.50 4.24 1.02
CA ILE A 121 -6.76 3.06 0.55
C ILE A 121 -6.91 1.88 1.51
N TYR A 122 -6.63 2.09 2.80
CA TYR A 122 -6.59 1.01 3.80
C TYR A 122 -7.91 0.80 4.54
N GLY A 123 -8.85 1.77 4.43
CA GLY A 123 -10.07 1.85 5.21
C GLY A 123 -9.96 2.72 6.46
N HIS A 124 -8.74 2.93 6.98
CA HIS A 124 -8.43 3.81 8.10
C HIS A 124 -6.93 4.11 8.14
N CYS A 125 -6.55 5.12 8.92
CA CYS A 125 -5.18 5.34 9.36
C CYS A 125 -5.17 5.92 10.78
N PHE A 126 -4.02 5.86 11.44
CA PHE A 126 -3.82 6.48 12.74
C PHE A 126 -3.08 7.81 12.56
N MET A 127 -3.58 8.85 13.20
CA MET A 127 -2.87 10.11 13.38
C MET A 127 -2.41 10.18 14.81
N VAL A 128 -1.11 10.14 15.03
CA VAL A 128 -0.49 10.16 16.36
C VAL A 128 0.14 11.53 16.58
N LEU A 129 -0.27 12.21 17.66
CA LEU A 129 0.36 13.44 18.07
C LEU A 129 1.50 13.10 19.02
N ASP A 130 2.68 13.59 18.70
CA ASP A 130 3.89 13.38 19.50
C ASP A 130 4.65 14.69 19.70
N LYS A 131 5.60 14.70 20.61
CA LYS A 131 6.52 15.79 20.85
C LYS A 131 7.93 15.22 21.11
N PRO A 132 9.01 15.79 20.51
CA PRO A 132 10.35 15.35 20.80
C PRO A 132 10.66 15.38 22.30
N ASN A 133 11.25 14.29 22.83
CA ASN A 133 11.60 14.18 24.25
C ASN A 133 12.94 14.89 24.52
N ILE A 134 12.99 16.20 24.28
CA ILE A 134 14.14 17.04 24.58
C ILE A 134 13.79 17.89 25.78
N GLN A 135 14.58 17.78 26.84
CA GLN A 135 14.41 18.60 28.03
C GLN A 135 15.10 19.96 27.83
N THR A 136 14.33 21.03 27.96
CA THR A 136 14.83 22.40 27.96
C THR A 136 14.53 23.03 29.31
N GLU A 137 15.35 24.00 29.70
CA GLU A 137 15.18 24.69 30.98
C GLU A 137 14.06 25.76 30.90
N THR A 138 13.83 26.32 29.70
CA THR A 138 12.88 27.40 29.50
C THR A 138 12.00 27.22 28.26
N LYS A 139 10.80 27.80 28.28
CA LYS A 139 9.92 27.85 27.10
C LYS A 139 10.55 28.63 25.93
N ALA A 140 11.44 29.57 26.20
CA ALA A 140 12.15 30.32 25.17
C ALA A 140 13.13 29.41 24.39
N GLU A 141 13.81 28.51 25.08
CA GLU A 141 14.69 27.52 24.46
C GLU A 141 13.92 26.50 23.62
N GLU A 142 12.73 26.08 24.08
CA GLU A 142 11.85 25.22 23.27
C GLU A 142 11.48 25.88 21.94
N LEU A 143 11.16 27.19 21.98
CA LEU A 143 10.81 27.95 20.78
C LEU A 143 12.02 28.19 19.86
N ASP A 144 13.20 28.44 20.42
CA ASP A 144 14.44 28.66 19.65
C ASP A 144 14.92 27.37 18.96
N GLN A 145 14.70 26.22 19.60
CA GLN A 145 15.02 24.90 19.06
C GLN A 145 13.88 24.27 18.25
N ASP A 146 12.77 24.99 18.04
CA ASP A 146 11.54 24.50 17.36
C ASP A 146 11.00 23.17 17.92
N ILE A 147 11.13 22.98 19.25
CA ILE A 147 10.61 21.79 19.94
C ILE A 147 9.11 21.95 20.16
N ARG A 148 8.33 21.33 19.30
CA ARG A 148 6.87 21.48 19.29
C ARG A 148 6.16 20.17 19.00
N PRO A 149 4.88 20.05 19.33
CA PRO A 149 4.09 18.90 18.92
C PRO A 149 4.01 18.76 17.40
N TYR A 150 4.00 17.55 16.92
CA TYR A 150 3.82 17.20 15.52
C TYR A 150 2.87 16.00 15.35
N VAL A 151 2.35 15.81 14.15
CA VAL A 151 1.46 14.69 13.81
C VAL A 151 2.19 13.73 12.88
N SER A 152 2.22 12.47 13.27
CA SER A 152 2.64 11.37 12.39
C SER A 152 1.42 10.62 11.87
N ILE A 153 1.42 10.29 10.60
CA ILE A 153 0.42 9.41 10.00
C ILE A 153 0.99 7.99 10.01
N VAL A 154 0.29 7.08 10.68
CA VAL A 154 0.69 5.68 10.74
C VAL A 154 -0.34 4.86 9.97
N THR A 155 0.14 4.17 8.94
CA THR A 155 -0.68 3.27 8.13
C THR A 155 -0.99 1.98 8.89
N PRO A 156 -2.13 1.31 8.63
CA PRO A 156 -2.54 0.13 9.37
C PRO A 156 -1.52 -1.01 9.37
N GLU A 157 -0.76 -1.16 8.30
CA GLU A 157 0.31 -2.16 8.17
C GLU A 157 1.44 -1.98 9.19
N ASN A 158 1.60 -0.77 9.72
CA ASN A 158 2.59 -0.45 10.74
C ASN A 158 2.01 -0.42 12.17
N VAL A 159 0.69 -0.55 12.34
CA VAL A 159 0.03 -0.68 13.64
C VAL A 159 -0.15 -2.15 13.96
N LEU A 160 0.81 -2.71 14.69
CA LEU A 160 0.87 -4.15 14.94
C LEU A 160 -0.18 -4.65 15.93
N ASP A 161 -0.47 -3.84 16.95
CA ASP A 161 -1.43 -4.22 17.98
C ASP A 161 -2.08 -2.99 18.62
N TRP A 162 -3.34 -3.14 19.04
CA TRP A 162 -4.11 -2.08 19.72
C TRP A 162 -5.15 -2.67 20.64
N ASN A 163 -5.46 -1.94 21.72
CA ASN A 163 -6.53 -2.34 22.61
C ASN A 163 -7.37 -1.14 23.07
N TYR A 164 -8.68 -1.35 23.18
CA TYR A 164 -9.64 -0.39 23.69
C TYR A 164 -10.23 -0.85 25.02
N GLU A 165 -10.23 0.02 25.99
CA GLU A 165 -10.87 -0.19 27.28
C GLU A 165 -12.16 0.61 27.38
N ARG A 166 -13.20 0.00 27.97
CA ARG A 166 -14.43 0.69 28.26
C ARG A 166 -14.30 1.47 29.57
N MET A 167 -14.39 2.80 29.47
CA MET A 167 -14.32 3.69 30.63
C MET A 167 -15.62 3.66 31.45
N PRO A 168 -15.57 4.11 32.72
CA PRO A 168 -16.78 4.22 33.58
C PRO A 168 -17.91 5.07 32.99
N ASN A 169 -17.57 6.04 32.14
CA ASN A 169 -18.54 6.88 31.41
C ASN A 169 -19.15 6.17 30.17
N GLY A 170 -18.82 4.90 29.96
CA GLY A 170 -19.29 4.09 28.82
C GLY A 170 -18.54 4.30 27.50
N LYS A 171 -17.65 5.27 27.42
CA LYS A 171 -16.81 5.50 26.24
C LYS A 171 -15.69 4.47 26.14
N TYR A 172 -15.34 4.13 24.92
CA TYR A 172 -14.15 3.30 24.68
C TYR A 172 -12.98 4.21 24.35
N GLU A 173 -11.88 4.03 25.07
CA GLU A 173 -10.63 4.76 24.85
C GLU A 173 -9.51 3.79 24.53
N LEU A 174 -8.59 4.23 23.67
CA LEU A 174 -7.38 3.49 23.33
C LEU A 174 -6.49 3.47 24.59
N ASN A 175 -6.12 2.26 25.06
CA ASN A 175 -5.25 2.09 26.24
C ASN A 175 -3.92 1.42 25.92
N TYR A 176 -3.78 0.90 24.71
CA TYR A 176 -2.57 0.27 24.18
C TYR A 176 -2.48 0.47 22.68
N LEU A 177 -1.29 0.83 22.20
CA LEU A 177 -1.00 0.97 20.76
C LEU A 177 0.45 0.59 20.52
N LYS A 178 0.69 -0.40 19.66
CA LYS A 178 2.01 -0.84 19.26
C LYS A 178 2.24 -0.54 17.77
N VAL A 179 3.23 0.29 17.51
CA VAL A 179 3.55 0.81 16.18
C VAL A 179 4.96 0.38 15.80
N ARG A 180 5.12 -0.11 14.58
CA ARG A 180 6.40 -0.29 13.94
C ARG A 180 6.82 1.04 13.29
N GLU A 181 7.96 1.60 13.68
CA GLU A 181 8.43 2.88 13.17
C GLU A 181 9.43 2.72 12.03
N GLU A 182 10.47 1.94 12.25
CA GLU A 182 11.57 1.83 11.30
C GLU A 182 12.14 0.40 11.30
N VAL A 183 12.64 -0.01 10.14
CA VAL A 183 13.44 -1.22 9.98
C VAL A 183 14.85 -0.80 9.60
N ASP A 184 15.84 -1.17 10.39
CA ASP A 184 17.22 -0.82 10.11
C ASP A 184 17.82 -1.68 8.97
N ARG A 185 19.06 -1.37 8.56
CA ARG A 185 19.75 -2.05 7.45
C ARG A 185 20.06 -3.51 7.74
N ASP A 186 20.13 -3.87 9.01
CA ASP A 186 20.43 -5.23 9.48
C ASP A 186 19.15 -6.06 9.73
N GLY A 187 17.97 -5.50 9.39
CA GLY A 187 16.67 -6.14 9.54
C GLY A 187 16.08 -6.02 10.94
N GLY A 188 16.71 -5.28 11.83
CA GLY A 188 16.15 -4.96 13.14
C GLY A 188 14.99 -3.98 13.03
N THR A 189 14.03 -4.07 13.92
CA THR A 189 12.80 -3.27 13.90
C THR A 189 12.70 -2.42 15.14
N TYR A 190 12.52 -1.10 14.95
CA TYR A 190 12.14 -0.19 16.01
C TYR A 190 10.63 -0.17 16.17
N MET A 191 10.17 -0.33 17.40
CA MET A 191 8.76 -0.29 17.75
C MET A 191 8.54 0.73 18.84
N ARG A 192 7.48 1.52 18.74
CA ARG A 192 6.99 2.40 19.80
C ARG A 192 5.70 1.83 20.34
N ILE A 193 5.68 1.65 21.68
CA ILE A 193 4.54 1.07 22.39
C ILE A 193 3.98 2.12 23.33
N TRP A 194 2.77 2.55 23.05
CA TRP A 194 2.05 3.57 23.78
C TRP A 194 1.14 2.95 24.82
N TYR A 195 1.32 3.37 26.04
CA TYR A 195 0.42 3.12 27.16
C TYR A 195 -0.17 4.45 27.66
N ARG A 196 -1.14 4.41 28.55
CA ARG A 196 -1.69 5.63 29.14
C ARG A 196 -0.70 6.36 30.04
N ASP A 197 0.17 5.64 30.70
CA ASP A 197 1.13 6.15 31.69
C ASP A 197 2.55 6.32 31.15
N ARG A 198 2.89 5.64 30.07
CA ARG A 198 4.22 5.67 29.48
C ARG A 198 4.26 5.35 28.01
N ILE A 199 5.41 5.60 27.40
CA ILE A 199 5.73 5.26 26.03
C ILE A 199 7.07 4.52 26.06
N ASP A 200 7.09 3.29 25.57
CA ASP A 200 8.28 2.48 25.49
C ASP A 200 8.80 2.42 24.06
N THR A 201 10.09 2.66 23.86
CA THR A 201 10.77 2.44 22.58
C THR A 201 11.54 1.13 22.66
N VAL A 202 11.20 0.16 21.81
CA VAL A 202 11.77 -1.17 21.82
C VAL A 202 12.47 -1.43 20.49
N TYR A 203 13.71 -1.87 20.56
CA TYR A 203 14.43 -2.37 19.40
C TYR A 203 14.40 -3.89 19.37
N MET A 204 13.95 -4.47 18.29
CA MET A 204 13.91 -5.90 18.04
C MET A 204 14.90 -6.26 16.92
N PRO A 205 16.08 -6.80 17.26
CA PRO A 205 17.01 -7.34 16.29
C PRO A 205 16.44 -8.57 15.60
N ASP A 206 16.94 -8.88 14.39
CA ASP A 206 16.45 -10.04 13.62
C ASP A 206 16.60 -11.38 14.39
N ARG A 207 17.68 -11.57 15.14
CA ARG A 207 18.03 -12.86 15.78
C ARG A 207 18.22 -12.83 17.29
N GLU A 208 18.18 -11.67 17.93
CA GLU A 208 18.40 -11.51 19.38
C GLU A 208 17.08 -11.19 20.10
N GLU A 209 17.12 -11.18 21.43
CA GLU A 209 16.00 -10.72 22.25
C GLU A 209 15.78 -9.21 22.13
N PRO A 210 14.52 -8.75 22.24
CA PRO A 210 14.19 -7.34 22.18
C PRO A 210 14.88 -6.54 23.28
N LYS A 211 15.32 -5.33 22.94
CA LYS A 211 15.98 -4.40 23.86
C LYS A 211 15.07 -3.19 24.10
N LEU A 212 14.71 -2.94 25.36
CA LEU A 212 14.08 -1.69 25.74
C LEU A 212 15.12 -0.57 25.65
N MET A 213 14.91 0.35 24.71
CA MET A 213 15.84 1.44 24.45
C MET A 213 15.56 2.65 25.33
N ASP A 214 14.28 2.99 25.48
CA ASP A 214 13.84 4.15 26.26
C ASP A 214 12.43 3.93 26.82
N THR A 215 12.13 4.61 27.92
CA THR A 215 10.79 4.68 28.53
C THR A 215 10.53 6.11 28.97
N VAL A 216 9.54 6.72 28.34
CA VAL A 216 9.14 8.11 28.62
C VAL A 216 7.77 8.11 29.31
N PRO A 217 7.57 8.85 30.42
CA PRO A 217 6.26 8.98 31.04
C PRO A 217 5.29 9.71 30.11
N ASN A 218 4.07 9.19 29.96
CA ASN A 218 3.01 9.84 29.22
C ASN A 218 2.24 10.79 30.14
N MET A 219 2.62 12.06 30.14
CA MET A 219 2.05 13.08 31.02
C MET A 219 0.59 13.45 30.68
N ILE A 220 0.10 13.05 29.51
CA ILE A 220 -1.28 13.36 29.05
C ILE A 220 -2.28 12.39 29.70
N GLY A 221 -1.84 11.22 30.18
CA GLY A 221 -2.70 10.18 30.74
C GLY A 221 -3.65 9.50 29.74
N LYS A 222 -3.45 9.78 28.44
CA LYS A 222 -4.17 9.20 27.30
C LYS A 222 -3.20 8.97 26.15
N ILE A 223 -3.48 7.98 25.31
CA ILE A 223 -2.72 7.82 24.07
C ILE A 223 -3.17 8.92 23.10
N PRO A 224 -2.27 9.82 22.67
CA PRO A 224 -2.61 10.93 21.80
C PRO A 224 -2.72 10.48 20.33
N ALA A 225 -3.51 9.47 20.08
CA ALA A 225 -3.76 8.90 18.75
C ALA A 225 -5.25 8.95 18.42
N VAL A 226 -5.55 9.32 17.19
CA VAL A 226 -6.90 9.34 16.63
C VAL A 226 -6.93 8.46 15.40
N ILE A 227 -7.96 7.59 15.32
CA ILE A 227 -8.19 6.84 14.08
C ILE A 227 -9.06 7.65 13.15
N LEU A 228 -8.56 7.91 11.97
CA LEU A 228 -9.32 8.44 10.85
C LEU A 228 -9.86 7.25 10.05
N TYR A 229 -11.18 7.03 10.13
CA TYR A 229 -11.86 6.01 9.35
C TYR A 229 -12.35 6.60 8.02
N ASN A 230 -12.17 5.87 6.95
CA ASN A 230 -12.91 6.12 5.71
C ASN A 230 -14.38 5.73 5.92
N SER A 231 -14.60 4.46 6.22
CA SER A 231 -15.89 3.94 6.68
C SER A 231 -15.65 2.98 7.85
N LYS A 232 -16.55 3.00 8.85
CA LYS A 232 -16.41 2.11 10.01
C LYS A 232 -16.85 0.70 9.65
N SER A 233 -16.02 -0.30 9.97
CA SER A 233 -16.44 -1.70 9.93
C SER A 233 -17.11 -2.12 11.24
N HIS A 234 -17.57 -3.38 11.31
CA HIS A 234 -18.07 -3.97 12.54
C HIS A 234 -16.95 -4.25 13.58
N LYS A 235 -15.68 -4.30 13.13
CA LYS A 235 -14.50 -4.49 13.97
C LYS A 235 -13.99 -3.13 14.46
N ARG A 236 -13.67 -3.05 15.76
CA ARG A 236 -13.12 -1.82 16.33
C ARG A 236 -11.63 -1.69 15.97
N GLY A 237 -11.23 -0.52 15.52
CA GLY A 237 -9.87 -0.28 15.06
C GLY A 237 -9.64 -0.60 13.59
N ILE A 238 -10.64 -1.16 12.89
CA ILE A 238 -10.59 -1.48 11.47
C ILE A 238 -11.65 -0.69 10.70
N GLY A 239 -11.26 -0.07 9.61
CA GLY A 239 -12.17 0.59 8.68
C GLY A 239 -12.38 -0.22 7.40
N GLN A 240 -13.26 0.26 6.53
CA GLN A 240 -13.50 -0.27 5.19
C GLN A 240 -12.83 0.61 4.14
N SER A 241 -12.05 -0.03 3.27
CA SER A 241 -11.40 0.62 2.13
C SER A 241 -12.39 0.90 1.00
N ASP A 242 -12.18 2.02 0.30
CA ASP A 242 -12.87 2.30 -0.96
C ASP A 242 -12.41 1.35 -2.08
N LEU A 243 -11.25 0.72 -1.92
CA LEU A 243 -10.65 -0.17 -2.91
C LEU A 243 -11.14 -1.62 -2.82
N THR A 244 -12.01 -1.96 -1.87
CA THR A 244 -12.44 -3.36 -1.63
C THR A 244 -12.90 -4.05 -2.90
N ASP A 245 -13.79 -3.41 -3.67
CA ASP A 245 -14.31 -3.97 -4.93
C ASP A 245 -13.55 -3.48 -6.16
N ILE A 246 -13.01 -2.25 -6.09
CA ILE A 246 -12.31 -1.61 -7.20
C ILE A 246 -10.99 -2.30 -7.53
N ALA A 247 -10.26 -2.77 -6.50
CA ALA A 247 -9.01 -3.50 -6.70
C ALA A 247 -9.21 -4.82 -7.44
N ASP A 248 -10.32 -5.52 -7.19
CA ASP A 248 -10.66 -6.75 -7.88
C ASP A 248 -11.03 -6.50 -9.35
N LEU A 249 -11.74 -5.41 -9.63
CA LEU A 249 -12.01 -4.99 -11.01
C LEU A 249 -10.70 -4.63 -11.74
N GLN A 250 -9.81 -3.85 -11.10
CA GLN A 250 -8.49 -3.55 -11.66
C GLN A 250 -7.69 -4.83 -11.95
N LYS A 251 -7.75 -5.82 -11.07
CA LYS A 251 -7.10 -7.13 -11.28
C LYS A 251 -7.71 -7.87 -12.47
N SER A 252 -9.02 -7.83 -12.67
CA SER A 252 -9.68 -8.43 -13.83
C SER A 252 -9.20 -7.76 -15.12
N ILE A 253 -9.25 -6.43 -15.19
CA ILE A 253 -8.77 -5.65 -16.35
C ILE A 253 -7.28 -5.97 -16.64
N TYR A 254 -6.43 -6.05 -15.61
CA TYR A 254 -5.02 -6.38 -15.77
C TYR A 254 -4.82 -7.75 -16.43
N ASN A 255 -5.62 -8.75 -16.05
CA ASN A 255 -5.55 -10.08 -16.66
C ASN A 255 -6.09 -10.07 -18.10
N GLU A 256 -7.15 -9.34 -18.39
CA GLU A 256 -7.69 -9.19 -19.75
C GLU A 256 -6.71 -8.48 -20.69
N TYR A 257 -6.01 -7.42 -20.21
CA TYR A 257 -4.91 -6.81 -20.96
C TYR A 257 -3.80 -7.82 -21.30
N SER A 258 -3.45 -8.69 -20.37
CA SER A 258 -2.45 -9.71 -20.62
C SER A 258 -2.89 -10.69 -21.71
N GLU A 259 -4.15 -11.10 -21.71
CA GLU A 259 -4.69 -11.98 -22.75
C GLU A 259 -4.76 -11.28 -24.12
N MET A 260 -5.18 -10.01 -24.12
CA MET A 260 -5.21 -9.19 -25.33
C MET A 260 -3.81 -9.06 -25.95
N GLU A 261 -2.79 -8.72 -25.16
CA GLU A 261 -1.40 -8.60 -25.59
C GLU A 261 -0.86 -9.95 -26.16
N GLN A 262 -1.18 -11.05 -25.51
CA GLN A 262 -0.83 -12.39 -25.99
C GLN A 262 -1.49 -12.70 -27.36
N LEU A 263 -2.79 -12.41 -27.48
CA LEU A 263 -3.51 -12.65 -28.72
C LEU A 263 -2.98 -11.78 -29.87
N ILE A 264 -2.69 -10.51 -29.61
CA ILE A 264 -2.07 -9.58 -30.58
C ILE A 264 -0.71 -10.15 -31.03
N ARG A 265 0.10 -10.60 -30.09
CA ARG A 265 1.43 -11.14 -30.38
C ARG A 265 1.35 -12.42 -31.22
N LEU A 266 0.47 -13.35 -30.88
CA LEU A 266 0.28 -14.60 -31.61
C LEU A 266 -0.32 -14.38 -33.01
N THR A 267 -1.19 -13.39 -33.17
CA THR A 267 -1.75 -13.05 -34.49
C THR A 267 -0.78 -12.31 -35.39
N ASN A 268 0.06 -11.44 -34.82
CA ASN A 268 1.05 -10.67 -35.59
C ASN A 268 2.31 -11.48 -35.91
N HIS A 269 2.60 -12.51 -35.09
CA HIS A 269 3.77 -13.38 -35.27
C HIS A 269 3.33 -14.85 -35.34
N PRO A 270 2.72 -15.27 -36.47
CA PRO A 270 2.24 -16.65 -36.59
C PRO A 270 3.44 -17.66 -36.61
N SER A 271 3.19 -18.81 -36.01
CA SER A 271 4.21 -19.88 -35.98
C SER A 271 4.30 -20.60 -37.31
N LEU A 272 5.51 -20.73 -37.81
CA LEU A 272 5.76 -21.54 -39.02
C LEU A 272 5.83 -23.03 -38.66
N VAL A 273 4.92 -23.81 -39.20
CA VAL A 273 4.96 -25.27 -39.11
C VAL A 273 5.59 -25.83 -40.36
N LYS A 274 6.68 -26.58 -40.23
CA LYS A 274 7.41 -27.20 -41.31
C LYS A 274 7.96 -28.56 -40.92
N THR A 275 8.25 -29.40 -41.89
CA THR A 275 9.01 -30.63 -41.66
C THR A 275 10.51 -30.31 -41.50
N PRO A 276 11.29 -31.13 -40.78
CA PRO A 276 12.73 -30.88 -40.59
C PRO A 276 13.53 -30.80 -41.89
N SER A 277 13.08 -31.48 -42.96
CA SER A 277 13.72 -31.51 -44.26
C SER A 277 13.54 -30.25 -45.10
N VAL A 278 12.57 -29.38 -44.74
CA VAL A 278 12.31 -28.17 -45.49
C VAL A 278 13.07 -27.00 -44.87
N ASN A 279 13.94 -26.37 -45.68
CA ASN A 279 14.64 -25.16 -45.27
C ASN A 279 13.76 -23.93 -45.54
N ALA A 280 12.99 -23.50 -44.53
CA ALA A 280 12.09 -22.35 -44.62
C ALA A 280 12.25 -21.48 -43.39
N SER A 281 12.15 -20.16 -43.57
CA SER A 281 12.12 -19.17 -42.51
C SER A 281 10.81 -18.37 -42.57
N ALA A 282 10.30 -17.92 -41.43
CA ALA A 282 9.18 -17.00 -41.38
C ALA A 282 9.69 -15.56 -41.24
N GLY A 283 9.16 -14.65 -42.06
CA GLY A 283 9.49 -13.23 -42.02
C GLY A 283 8.82 -12.48 -43.15
N ALA A 284 8.68 -11.18 -43.05
CA ALA A 284 8.11 -10.35 -44.11
C ALA A 284 9.00 -10.44 -45.37
N GLY A 285 8.45 -10.95 -46.48
CA GLY A 285 9.18 -11.14 -47.73
C GLY A 285 10.06 -12.39 -47.80
N ALA A 286 9.96 -13.31 -46.82
CA ALA A 286 10.66 -14.60 -46.90
C ALA A 286 10.11 -15.44 -48.04
N VAL A 287 11.02 -15.94 -48.89
CA VAL A 287 10.69 -16.89 -49.97
C VAL A 287 10.89 -18.30 -49.40
N ILE A 288 9.84 -19.12 -49.50
CA ILE A 288 9.86 -20.51 -49.06
C ILE A 288 9.94 -21.37 -50.31
N GLU A 289 11.12 -21.93 -50.57
CA GLU A 289 11.32 -22.89 -51.65
C GLU A 289 10.90 -24.28 -51.14
N MET A 290 10.06 -24.95 -51.90
CA MET A 290 9.57 -26.29 -51.56
C MET A 290 9.94 -27.26 -52.70
N PRO A 291 10.28 -28.54 -52.38
CA PRO A 291 10.42 -29.56 -53.39
C PRO A 291 9.12 -29.76 -54.20
N ASP A 292 9.22 -29.91 -55.49
CA ASP A 292 8.09 -30.05 -56.39
C ASP A 292 7.20 -31.28 -56.07
N GLU A 293 7.77 -32.31 -55.46
CA GLU A 293 7.13 -33.58 -55.14
C GLU A 293 6.59 -33.67 -53.68
N LEU A 294 6.52 -32.56 -52.96
CA LEU A 294 6.08 -32.59 -51.57
C LEU A 294 4.56 -32.88 -51.48
N GLU A 295 4.19 -33.91 -50.70
CA GLU A 295 2.78 -34.18 -50.43
C GLU A 295 2.06 -32.97 -49.86
N PRO A 296 0.79 -32.70 -50.21
CA PRO A 296 0.06 -31.51 -49.76
C PRO A 296 0.05 -31.33 -48.25
N ASN A 297 0.04 -32.42 -47.47
CA ASN A 297 0.00 -32.40 -45.99
C ASN A 297 1.37 -32.07 -45.37
N LEU A 298 2.46 -32.07 -46.12
CA LEU A 298 3.81 -31.78 -45.66
C LEU A 298 4.25 -30.36 -46.04
N LYS A 299 3.41 -29.59 -46.73
CA LYS A 299 3.72 -28.21 -47.09
C LYS A 299 3.78 -27.35 -45.82
N PRO A 300 4.79 -26.45 -45.72
CA PRO A 300 4.84 -25.48 -44.65
C PRO A 300 3.59 -24.61 -44.62
N TYR A 301 3.08 -24.35 -43.43
CA TYR A 301 1.97 -23.44 -43.25
C TYR A 301 2.19 -22.59 -41.99
N LEU A 302 1.52 -21.43 -41.96
CA LEU A 302 1.48 -20.57 -40.78
C LEU A 302 0.34 -20.99 -39.88
N LEU A 303 0.68 -21.36 -38.65
CA LEU A 303 -0.31 -21.58 -37.61
C LEU A 303 -0.57 -20.25 -36.92
N GLN A 304 -1.77 -19.73 -37.10
CA GLN A 304 -2.21 -18.45 -36.54
C GLN A 304 -3.55 -18.62 -35.84
N PRO A 305 -3.66 -18.17 -34.59
CA PRO A 305 -4.97 -18.10 -33.91
C PRO A 305 -5.92 -17.17 -34.66
N SER A 306 -7.22 -17.43 -34.56
CA SER A 306 -8.22 -16.52 -35.06
C SER A 306 -8.25 -15.24 -34.21
N GLY A 307 -8.11 -14.06 -34.84
CA GLY A 307 -8.23 -12.77 -34.15
C GLY A 307 -9.69 -12.34 -33.82
N GLN A 308 -10.67 -13.22 -34.06
CA GLN A 308 -12.09 -12.87 -33.87
C GLN A 308 -12.45 -12.53 -32.40
N ASN A 309 -11.73 -13.09 -31.43
CA ASN A 309 -11.97 -12.86 -30.01
C ASN A 309 -11.36 -11.52 -29.50
N LEU A 310 -10.49 -10.88 -30.31
CA LEU A 310 -9.81 -9.63 -29.88
C LEU A 310 -10.83 -8.51 -29.63
N GLN A 311 -11.84 -8.37 -30.49
CA GLN A 311 -12.87 -7.37 -30.31
C GLN A 311 -13.69 -7.60 -29.04
N ALA A 312 -14.02 -8.84 -28.72
CA ALA A 312 -14.77 -9.18 -27.50
C ALA A 312 -13.96 -8.85 -26.24
N ILE A 313 -12.65 -9.06 -26.24
CA ILE A 313 -11.78 -8.70 -25.14
C ILE A 313 -11.69 -7.17 -25.02
N MET A 314 -11.54 -6.46 -26.14
CA MET A 314 -11.50 -4.99 -26.13
C MET A 314 -12.81 -4.36 -25.65
N ASP A 315 -13.94 -4.98 -25.95
CA ASP A 315 -15.26 -4.50 -25.50
C ASP A 315 -15.52 -4.80 -24.01
N SER A 316 -14.80 -5.76 -23.41
CA SER A 316 -14.91 -6.09 -21.98
C SER A 316 -14.05 -5.21 -21.05
N ILE A 317 -12.96 -4.65 -21.58
CA ILE A 317 -12.10 -3.69 -20.88
C ILE A 317 -12.73 -2.30 -20.89
#